data_b847db16cead8ded14f1a4638cd8e668
#
_entry.id   b847db16cead8ded14f1a4638cd8e668
#
_cell.length_a   1.000
_cell.length_b   1.000
_cell.length_c   1.000
_cell.angle_alpha   90.00
_cell.angle_beta   90.00
_cell.angle_gamma   90.00
#
_symmetry.space_group_name_H-M   'P 1'
#
loop_
_entity.id
_entity.type
_entity.pdbx_description
1 polymer ?
#
loop_
_entity_poly.entity_id
_entity_poly.type
_entity_poly.pdbx_seq_one_letter_code
_entity_poly.pdbx_strand_id
1 'polypeptide(L)'
;MMKMTRRLLLAAVATAPLMVGAAQAEGLITIIVNDPANPYWFTEGEVAKATAEELGYTANVGAHRGDTNTESTLIDTAITNQSRAIILDPANADGSIGAVKKAVDAGIPVFLVNAEINQEGLAKAQLVSNNAQGAALGAQAWVEAVGDAGNYVELFGAPADNNAQTRSNGFETVLSQYPDLVKAGQEVASWDRTQGYQKTQSLLQANPDIIGVISGNDEMALGAIAALKEAGKLDQVKVGGFDGSPDAVAAVKAGELQYTVLQPVAVFAEAAVRQADSFIRTGETGVNVEKQLFDCLLITADNADNYSAPFVLDQ
;
A
#
# COMPACT_ATOMS: atom_id res chain seq x y z
N MET A 1 -90.36 -4.59 31.89
CA MET A 1 -89.03 -4.29 32.42
C MET A 1 -88.06 -5.21 31.71
N MET A 2 -87.37 -4.71 30.70
CA MET A 2 -86.43 -5.46 29.85
C MET A 2 -84.98 -5.09 30.24
N LYS A 3 -84.20 -6.10 30.68
CA LYS A 3 -82.78 -5.93 31.02
C LYS A 3 -81.96 -6.10 29.79
N MET A 4 -81.31 -4.99 29.32
CA MET A 4 -80.34 -5.01 28.28
C MET A 4 -78.98 -5.43 28.85
N THR A 5 -78.46 -6.56 28.41
CA THR A 5 -77.10 -7.06 28.71
C THR A 5 -76.08 -6.47 27.65
N ARG A 6 -75.18 -5.59 28.07
CA ARG A 6 -74.06 -5.11 27.29
C ARG A 6 -73.00 -6.20 27.16
N ARG A 7 -72.72 -6.67 25.92
CA ARG A 7 -71.57 -7.51 25.62
C ARG A 7 -70.36 -6.59 25.34
N LEU A 8 -69.32 -6.66 26.14
CA LEU A 8 -68.03 -6.09 25.89
C LEU A 8 -67.30 -6.98 24.88
N LEU A 9 -66.94 -6.44 23.68
CA LEU A 9 -66.01 -7.05 22.78
C LEU A 9 -64.61 -6.65 23.23
N LEU A 10 -63.82 -7.58 23.73
CA LEU A 10 -62.35 -7.41 23.87
C LEU A 10 -61.69 -7.62 22.49
N ALA A 11 -61.15 -6.56 21.92
CA ALA A 11 -60.28 -6.66 20.75
C ALA A 11 -58.87 -7.06 21.22
N ALA A 12 -58.46 -8.28 20.92
CA ALA A 12 -57.07 -8.73 21.12
C ALA A 12 -56.20 -8.12 20.05
N VAL A 13 -55.36 -7.17 20.42
CA VAL A 13 -54.28 -6.65 19.56
C VAL A 13 -53.15 -7.69 19.56
N ALA A 14 -53.03 -8.44 18.48
CA ALA A 14 -51.90 -9.33 18.25
C ALA A 14 -50.69 -8.49 17.87
N THR A 15 -49.77 -8.26 18.80
CA THR A 15 -48.45 -7.72 18.51
C THR A 15 -47.59 -8.82 17.87
N ALA A 16 -47.44 -8.79 16.55
CA ALA A 16 -46.44 -9.61 15.87
C ALA A 16 -45.05 -9.13 16.25
N PRO A 17 -44.14 -10.00 16.73
CA PRO A 17 -42.75 -9.61 16.93
C PRO A 17 -42.12 -9.32 15.56
N LEU A 18 -41.64 -8.11 15.34
CA LEU A 18 -40.71 -7.79 14.27
C LEU A 18 -39.44 -8.63 14.53
N MET A 19 -39.31 -9.76 13.84
CA MET A 19 -38.02 -10.42 13.71
C MET A 19 -37.12 -9.49 12.88
N VAL A 20 -36.28 -8.73 13.57
CA VAL A 20 -35.09 -8.15 12.96
C VAL A 20 -34.19 -9.35 12.62
N GLY A 21 -34.29 -9.84 11.39
CA GLY A 21 -33.38 -10.84 10.88
C GLY A 21 -31.97 -10.24 10.99
N ALA A 22 -31.07 -10.88 11.74
CA ALA A 22 -29.66 -10.57 11.66
C ALA A 22 -29.27 -10.72 10.17
N ALA A 23 -28.79 -9.64 9.57
CA ALA A 23 -28.27 -9.69 8.21
C ALA A 23 -27.17 -10.76 8.22
N GLN A 24 -27.34 -11.82 7.46
CA GLN A 24 -26.34 -12.86 7.32
C GLN A 24 -25.21 -12.26 6.49
N ALA A 25 -23.97 -12.37 6.95
CA ALA A 25 -22.82 -11.87 6.22
C ALA A 25 -22.78 -12.48 4.81
N GLU A 26 -22.42 -11.67 3.81
CA GLU A 26 -22.30 -12.08 2.38
C GLU A 26 -21.19 -13.12 2.14
N GLY A 27 -20.45 -13.46 3.18
CA GLY A 27 -19.32 -14.40 3.19
C GLY A 27 -18.03 -13.76 3.69
N LEU A 28 -16.92 -14.45 3.52
CA LEU A 28 -15.59 -14.01 3.97
C LEU A 28 -14.78 -13.44 2.80
N ILE A 29 -14.19 -12.26 2.98
CA ILE A 29 -13.07 -11.77 2.16
C ILE A 29 -11.79 -11.91 2.98
N THR A 30 -10.78 -12.59 2.44
CA THR A 30 -9.45 -12.66 3.04
C THR A 30 -8.56 -11.59 2.45
N ILE A 31 -7.92 -10.81 3.31
CA ILE A 31 -7.00 -9.74 2.97
C ILE A 31 -5.62 -10.16 3.45
N ILE A 32 -4.62 -10.12 2.56
CA ILE A 32 -3.26 -10.54 2.87
C ILE A 32 -2.32 -9.40 2.48
N VAL A 33 -1.69 -8.80 3.49
CA VAL A 33 -0.80 -7.66 3.34
C VAL A 33 0.65 -8.05 3.63
N ASN A 34 1.60 -7.16 3.34
CA ASN A 34 3.00 -7.37 3.71
C ASN A 34 3.18 -7.20 5.23
N ASP A 35 3.92 -6.24 5.74
CA ASP A 35 4.17 -6.06 7.18
C ASP A 35 3.41 -4.85 7.73
N PRO A 36 2.37 -5.04 8.58
CA PRO A 36 1.60 -3.95 9.15
C PRO A 36 2.38 -3.07 10.15
N ALA A 37 3.63 -3.40 10.46
CA ALA A 37 4.53 -2.47 11.16
C ALA A 37 4.84 -1.23 10.31
N ASN A 38 4.78 -1.35 8.97
CA ASN A 38 4.81 -0.21 8.07
C ASN A 38 3.41 0.40 7.93
N PRO A 39 3.23 1.71 8.17
CA PRO A 39 1.94 2.40 8.09
C PRO A 39 1.22 2.24 6.73
N TYR A 40 1.97 2.06 5.65
CA TYR A 40 1.45 1.86 4.32
C TYR A 40 0.62 0.56 4.24
N TRP A 41 1.21 -0.58 4.57
CA TRP A 41 0.53 -1.87 4.56
C TRP A 41 -0.53 -2.02 5.67
N PHE A 42 -0.34 -1.33 6.79
CA PHE A 42 -1.39 -1.22 7.80
C PHE A 42 -2.64 -0.54 7.23
N THR A 43 -2.47 0.61 6.55
CA THR A 43 -3.59 1.35 5.95
C THR A 43 -4.24 0.56 4.83
N GLU A 44 -3.46 -0.12 3.99
CA GLU A 44 -3.97 -1.03 2.95
C GLU A 44 -4.94 -2.06 3.54
N GLY A 45 -4.50 -2.76 4.57
CA GLY A 45 -5.30 -3.80 5.24
C GLY A 45 -6.56 -3.25 5.91
N GLU A 46 -6.44 -2.12 6.62
CA GLU A 46 -7.58 -1.50 7.32
C GLU A 46 -8.63 -0.95 6.34
N VAL A 47 -8.20 -0.30 5.26
CA VAL A 47 -9.14 0.22 4.24
C VAL A 47 -9.84 -0.94 3.53
N ALA A 48 -9.10 -1.97 3.10
CA ALA A 48 -9.69 -3.14 2.46
C ALA A 48 -10.69 -3.84 3.39
N LYS A 49 -10.35 -3.99 4.68
CA LYS A 49 -11.25 -4.56 5.69
C LYS A 49 -12.50 -3.73 5.89
N ALA A 50 -12.35 -2.42 6.11
CA ALA A 50 -13.48 -1.52 6.33
C ALA A 50 -14.44 -1.52 5.13
N THR A 51 -13.89 -1.52 3.90
CA THR A 51 -14.69 -1.60 2.67
C THR A 51 -15.44 -2.94 2.56
N ALA A 52 -14.79 -4.06 2.89
CA ALA A 52 -15.45 -5.36 2.88
C ALA A 52 -16.60 -5.43 3.90
N GLU A 53 -16.38 -4.90 5.11
CA GLU A 53 -17.40 -4.84 6.17
C GLU A 53 -18.57 -3.91 5.79
N GLU A 54 -18.29 -2.76 5.15
CA GLU A 54 -19.31 -1.84 4.60
C GLU A 54 -20.21 -2.55 3.58
N LEU A 55 -19.63 -3.42 2.74
CA LEU A 55 -20.36 -4.20 1.73
C LEU A 55 -21.07 -5.44 2.30
N GLY A 56 -20.99 -5.67 3.60
CA GLY A 56 -21.69 -6.76 4.31
C GLY A 56 -20.90 -8.06 4.40
N TYR A 57 -19.63 -8.08 4.05
CA TYR A 57 -18.75 -9.25 4.23
C TYR A 57 -18.14 -9.28 5.63
N THR A 58 -17.75 -10.47 6.07
CA THR A 58 -16.73 -10.58 7.11
C THR A 58 -15.36 -10.46 6.46
N ALA A 59 -14.37 -9.88 7.16
CA ALA A 59 -13.03 -9.73 6.64
C ALA A 59 -11.98 -10.20 7.64
N ASN A 60 -10.96 -10.93 7.15
CA ASN A 60 -9.79 -11.30 7.92
C ASN A 60 -8.55 -10.71 7.26
N VAL A 61 -7.69 -10.09 8.06
CA VAL A 61 -6.40 -9.57 7.61
C VAL A 61 -5.28 -10.46 8.13
N GLY A 62 -4.44 -10.95 7.23
CA GLY A 62 -3.20 -11.68 7.53
C GLY A 62 -1.99 -10.95 6.98
N ALA A 63 -0.80 -11.22 7.52
CA ALA A 63 0.44 -10.59 7.07
C ALA A 63 1.51 -11.63 6.77
N HIS A 64 2.13 -11.54 5.59
CA HIS A 64 3.19 -12.47 5.17
C HIS A 64 4.61 -11.95 5.47
N ARG A 65 4.80 -10.65 5.71
CA ARG A 65 6.09 -10.01 6.02
C ARG A 65 7.21 -10.34 5.03
N GLY A 66 6.87 -10.38 3.74
CA GLY A 66 7.81 -10.73 2.66
C GLY A 66 8.12 -12.22 2.52
N ASP A 67 7.50 -13.11 3.32
CA ASP A 67 7.73 -14.55 3.28
C ASP A 67 6.67 -15.27 2.43
N THR A 68 7.10 -15.85 1.30
CA THR A 68 6.21 -16.56 0.35
C THR A 68 5.61 -17.85 0.93
N ASN A 69 6.24 -18.49 1.93
CA ASN A 69 5.69 -19.67 2.58
C ASN A 69 4.54 -19.27 3.51
N THR A 70 4.72 -18.17 4.24
CA THR A 70 3.66 -17.58 5.06
C THR A 70 2.49 -17.13 4.19
N GLU A 71 2.75 -16.45 3.06
CA GLU A 71 1.72 -16.08 2.09
C GLU A 71 0.96 -17.31 1.60
N SER A 72 1.66 -18.37 1.17
CA SER A 72 1.02 -19.63 0.73
C SER A 72 0.15 -20.25 1.82
N THR A 73 0.59 -20.20 3.07
CA THR A 73 -0.18 -20.72 4.22
C THR A 73 -1.46 -19.90 4.47
N LEU A 74 -1.38 -18.57 4.34
CA LEU A 74 -2.54 -17.68 4.45
C LEU A 74 -3.55 -17.93 3.32
N ILE A 75 -3.06 -18.15 2.09
CA ILE A 75 -3.90 -18.53 0.95
C ILE A 75 -4.55 -19.90 1.18
N ASP A 76 -3.83 -20.90 1.71
CA ASP A 76 -4.41 -22.20 2.06
C ASP A 76 -5.50 -22.08 3.11
N THR A 77 -5.31 -21.16 4.06
CA THR A 77 -6.32 -20.84 5.08
C THR A 77 -7.56 -20.20 4.43
N ALA A 78 -7.37 -19.28 3.49
CA ALA A 78 -8.47 -18.66 2.74
C ALA A 78 -9.26 -19.70 1.93
N ILE A 79 -8.59 -20.67 1.30
CA ILE A 79 -9.22 -21.78 0.57
C ILE A 79 -10.02 -22.65 1.55
N THR A 80 -9.43 -23.04 2.67
CA THR A 80 -10.09 -23.87 3.68
C THR A 80 -11.33 -23.20 4.26
N ASN A 81 -11.27 -21.90 4.48
CA ASN A 81 -12.37 -21.08 4.98
C ASN A 81 -13.39 -20.70 3.90
N GLN A 82 -13.20 -21.14 2.66
CA GLN A 82 -14.07 -20.86 1.52
C GLN A 82 -14.31 -19.36 1.31
N SER A 83 -13.22 -18.58 1.36
CA SER A 83 -13.27 -17.14 1.10
C SER A 83 -13.91 -16.87 -0.26
N ARG A 84 -14.74 -15.81 -0.33
CA ARG A 84 -15.41 -15.38 -1.56
C ARG A 84 -14.45 -14.69 -2.53
N ALA A 85 -13.41 -14.05 -1.97
CA ALA A 85 -12.31 -13.45 -2.70
C ALA A 85 -11.08 -13.34 -1.80
N ILE A 86 -9.91 -13.17 -2.42
CA ILE A 86 -8.65 -12.82 -1.75
C ILE A 86 -8.19 -11.47 -2.31
N ILE A 87 -7.92 -10.50 -1.41
CA ILE A 87 -7.20 -9.28 -1.71
C ILE A 87 -5.77 -9.51 -1.23
N LEU A 88 -4.79 -9.42 -2.11
CA LEU A 88 -3.42 -9.83 -1.85
C LEU A 88 -2.43 -8.76 -2.29
N ASP A 89 -1.58 -8.30 -1.38
CA ASP A 89 -0.29 -7.69 -1.71
C ASP A 89 0.74 -8.83 -1.82
N PRO A 90 1.20 -9.21 -3.02
CA PRO A 90 2.04 -10.40 -3.17
C PRO A 90 3.45 -10.21 -2.59
N ALA A 91 3.94 -11.22 -1.89
CA ALA A 91 5.27 -11.23 -1.26
C ALA A 91 6.42 -11.19 -2.28
N ASN A 92 6.19 -11.69 -3.51
CA ASN A 92 7.22 -11.85 -4.53
C ASN A 92 6.57 -11.92 -5.92
N ALA A 93 7.08 -11.14 -6.87
CA ALA A 93 6.49 -11.06 -8.21
C ALA A 93 6.46 -12.41 -8.96
N ASP A 94 7.46 -13.27 -8.78
CA ASP A 94 7.51 -14.61 -9.38
C ASP A 94 7.09 -15.70 -8.39
N GLY A 95 7.53 -15.60 -7.14
CA GLY A 95 7.32 -16.63 -6.12
C GLY A 95 5.86 -16.79 -5.69
N SER A 96 5.06 -15.73 -5.77
CA SER A 96 3.63 -15.76 -5.40
C SER A 96 2.72 -16.36 -6.47
N ILE A 97 3.19 -16.52 -7.72
CA ILE A 97 2.39 -17.05 -8.84
C ILE A 97 1.76 -18.40 -8.49
N GLY A 98 2.54 -19.32 -7.91
CA GLY A 98 2.06 -20.66 -7.56
C GLY A 98 0.95 -20.64 -6.51
N ALA A 99 1.04 -19.77 -5.51
CA ALA A 99 0.05 -19.63 -4.46
C ALA A 99 -1.22 -18.95 -4.98
N VAL A 100 -1.10 -17.92 -5.81
CA VAL A 100 -2.24 -17.27 -6.49
C VAL A 100 -2.97 -18.27 -7.39
N LYS A 101 -2.21 -19.04 -8.19
CA LYS A 101 -2.80 -20.08 -9.04
C LYS A 101 -3.58 -21.10 -8.23
N LYS A 102 -3.09 -21.53 -7.08
CA LYS A 102 -3.77 -22.46 -6.19
C LYS A 102 -5.13 -21.94 -5.71
N ALA A 103 -5.21 -20.66 -5.35
CA ALA A 103 -6.48 -20.01 -4.97
C ALA A 103 -7.46 -20.00 -6.16
N VAL A 104 -6.99 -19.61 -7.34
CA VAL A 104 -7.80 -19.57 -8.58
C VAL A 104 -8.29 -20.98 -8.98
N ASP A 105 -7.43 -21.99 -8.92
CA ASP A 105 -7.80 -23.40 -9.21
C ASP A 105 -8.84 -23.92 -8.19
N ALA A 106 -8.86 -23.40 -6.96
CA ALA A 106 -9.87 -23.68 -5.95
C ALA A 106 -11.18 -22.89 -6.16
N GLY A 107 -11.27 -22.06 -7.19
CA GLY A 107 -12.44 -21.25 -7.53
C GLY A 107 -12.55 -19.93 -6.77
N ILE A 108 -11.49 -19.49 -6.08
CA ILE A 108 -11.46 -18.23 -5.35
C ILE A 108 -10.78 -17.15 -6.21
N PRO A 109 -11.50 -16.07 -6.58
CA PRO A 109 -10.91 -14.97 -7.33
C PRO A 109 -9.90 -14.20 -6.47
N VAL A 110 -8.79 -13.79 -7.08
CA VAL A 110 -7.70 -13.04 -6.44
C VAL A 110 -7.60 -11.67 -7.10
N PHE A 111 -7.49 -10.65 -6.26
CA PHE A 111 -7.28 -9.25 -6.64
C PHE A 111 -5.97 -8.79 -6.01
N LEU A 112 -5.02 -8.38 -6.82
CA LEU A 112 -3.72 -7.93 -6.33
C LEU A 112 -3.73 -6.42 -6.10
N VAL A 113 -3.07 -5.99 -5.03
CA VAL A 113 -2.94 -4.59 -4.65
C VAL A 113 -1.47 -4.26 -4.40
N ASN A 114 -1.09 -3.00 -4.61
CA ASN A 114 0.25 -2.44 -4.38
C ASN A 114 1.36 -3.11 -5.22
N ALA A 115 1.64 -4.38 -5.00
CA ALA A 115 2.59 -5.15 -5.79
C ALA A 115 1.87 -6.04 -6.83
N GLU A 116 2.62 -6.54 -7.79
CA GLU A 116 2.12 -7.36 -8.89
C GLU A 116 2.87 -8.69 -9.00
N ILE A 117 2.26 -9.64 -9.69
CA ILE A 117 2.93 -10.89 -10.11
C ILE A 117 3.31 -10.81 -11.59
N ASN A 118 4.39 -11.50 -11.98
CA ASN A 118 4.88 -11.57 -13.36
C ASN A 118 4.07 -12.56 -14.22
N GLN A 119 2.74 -12.60 -13.99
CA GLN A 119 1.83 -13.40 -14.78
C GLN A 119 0.49 -12.70 -14.94
N GLU A 120 0.15 -12.35 -16.18
CA GLU A 120 -1.16 -11.83 -16.56
C GLU A 120 -2.19 -12.95 -16.76
N GLY A 121 -3.48 -12.62 -16.64
CA GLY A 121 -4.61 -13.53 -16.86
C GLY A 121 -4.88 -14.49 -15.71
N LEU A 122 -4.14 -14.38 -14.60
CA LEU A 122 -4.33 -15.22 -13.41
C LEU A 122 -5.18 -14.51 -12.34
N ALA A 123 -4.80 -13.31 -11.96
CA ALA A 123 -5.59 -12.47 -11.07
C ALA A 123 -6.76 -11.80 -11.83
N LYS A 124 -7.80 -11.39 -11.10
CA LYS A 124 -8.93 -10.64 -11.67
C LYS A 124 -8.60 -9.17 -11.87
N ALA A 125 -7.72 -8.64 -11.04
CA ALA A 125 -7.18 -7.30 -11.15
C ALA A 125 -5.81 -7.21 -10.47
N GLN A 126 -4.96 -6.28 -10.94
CA GLN A 126 -3.68 -5.89 -10.35
C GLN A 126 -3.69 -4.36 -10.25
N LEU A 127 -4.00 -3.84 -9.05
CA LEU A 127 -4.14 -2.42 -8.78
C LEU A 127 -2.85 -1.89 -8.16
N VAL A 128 -2.09 -1.12 -8.89
CA VAL A 128 -0.75 -0.70 -8.51
C VAL A 128 -0.55 0.80 -8.72
N SER A 129 0.34 1.40 -7.96
CA SER A 129 0.75 2.78 -8.20
C SER A 129 1.50 2.92 -9.53
N ASN A 130 1.37 4.06 -10.18
CA ASN A 130 2.22 4.43 -11.32
C ASN A 130 3.64 4.78 -10.82
N ASN A 131 4.36 3.72 -10.39
CA ASN A 131 5.66 3.85 -9.74
C ASN A 131 6.70 4.57 -10.60
N ALA A 132 6.67 4.37 -11.92
CA ALA A 132 7.60 5.05 -12.85
C ALA A 132 7.34 6.57 -12.87
N GLN A 133 6.07 6.97 -12.94
CA GLN A 133 5.67 8.38 -12.90
C GLN A 133 6.01 9.00 -11.54
N GLY A 134 5.67 8.32 -10.43
CA GLY A 134 5.96 8.80 -9.09
C GLY A 134 7.46 8.94 -8.84
N ALA A 135 8.27 7.97 -9.26
CA ALA A 135 9.73 8.05 -9.14
C ALA A 135 10.33 9.19 -9.96
N ALA A 136 9.81 9.45 -11.16
CA ALA A 136 10.26 10.59 -11.96
C ALA A 136 9.92 11.93 -11.28
N LEU A 137 8.70 12.07 -10.70
CA LEU A 137 8.33 13.26 -9.92
C LEU A 137 9.27 13.45 -8.71
N GLY A 138 9.53 12.39 -7.96
CA GLY A 138 10.44 12.43 -6.81
C GLY A 138 11.85 12.81 -7.21
N ALA A 139 12.39 12.21 -8.29
CA ALA A 139 13.72 12.52 -8.77
C ALA A 139 13.87 13.98 -9.25
N GLN A 140 12.84 14.55 -9.88
CA GLN A 140 12.82 15.97 -10.27
C GLN A 140 12.92 16.88 -9.04
N ALA A 141 12.06 16.65 -8.04
CA ALA A 141 12.10 17.40 -6.79
C ALA A 141 13.42 17.21 -6.04
N TRP A 142 14.01 16.03 -6.14
CA TRP A 142 15.30 15.75 -5.52
C TRP A 142 16.42 16.55 -6.17
N VAL A 143 16.49 16.63 -7.50
CA VAL A 143 17.47 17.47 -8.24
C VAL A 143 17.30 18.95 -7.84
N GLU A 144 16.07 19.44 -7.70
CA GLU A 144 15.83 20.82 -7.24
C GLU A 144 16.40 21.07 -5.84
N ALA A 145 16.41 20.05 -4.98
CA ALA A 145 16.92 20.14 -3.61
C ALA A 145 18.46 20.02 -3.50
N VAL A 146 19.11 19.21 -4.35
CA VAL A 146 20.54 18.90 -4.25
C VAL A 146 21.39 19.65 -5.27
N GLY A 147 20.79 20.14 -6.37
CA GLY A 147 21.49 20.71 -7.52
C GLY A 147 21.84 19.65 -8.57
N ASP A 148 22.65 20.05 -9.54
CA ASP A 148 22.94 19.29 -10.75
C ASP A 148 24.30 18.56 -10.73
N ALA A 149 25.03 18.59 -9.60
CA ALA A 149 26.36 17.99 -9.46
C ALA A 149 26.63 17.48 -8.04
N GLY A 150 27.32 16.35 -7.94
CA GLY A 150 27.77 15.74 -6.68
C GLY A 150 27.48 14.24 -6.59
N ASN A 151 27.99 13.63 -5.53
CA ASN A 151 27.79 12.21 -5.28
C ASN A 151 26.51 11.96 -4.48
N TYR A 152 25.69 11.01 -4.92
CA TYR A 152 24.52 10.57 -4.18
C TYR A 152 24.49 9.06 -3.99
N VAL A 153 23.66 8.59 -3.09
CA VAL A 153 23.42 7.16 -2.85
C VAL A 153 21.93 6.82 -2.92
N GLU A 154 21.63 5.58 -3.24
CA GLU A 154 20.28 5.06 -3.34
C GLU A 154 20.01 3.98 -2.29
N LEU A 155 18.89 4.06 -1.61
CA LEU A 155 18.33 2.97 -0.81
C LEU A 155 17.30 2.23 -1.65
N PHE A 156 17.63 1.00 -2.03
CA PHE A 156 16.82 0.14 -2.88
C PHE A 156 15.85 -0.70 -2.05
N GLY A 157 14.65 -0.90 -2.56
CA GLY A 157 13.61 -1.70 -1.93
C GLY A 157 13.89 -3.20 -1.90
N ALA A 158 12.85 -4.01 -1.70
CA ALA A 158 12.95 -5.46 -1.76
C ALA A 158 13.11 -5.93 -3.22
N PRO A 159 14.19 -6.64 -3.59
CA PRO A 159 14.43 -7.06 -4.98
C PRO A 159 13.38 -8.02 -5.54
N ALA A 160 12.61 -8.68 -4.66
CA ALA A 160 11.53 -9.60 -5.03
C ALA A 160 10.23 -8.89 -5.44
N ASP A 161 10.16 -7.57 -5.23
CA ASP A 161 9.04 -6.69 -5.56
C ASP A 161 9.42 -5.83 -6.78
N ASN A 162 8.62 -5.92 -7.85
CA ASN A 162 8.84 -5.15 -9.08
C ASN A 162 8.87 -3.62 -8.85
N ASN A 163 8.18 -3.15 -7.80
CA ASN A 163 8.15 -1.72 -7.45
C ASN A 163 9.55 -1.18 -7.17
N ALA A 164 10.45 -1.98 -6.56
CA ALA A 164 11.81 -1.57 -6.26
C ALA A 164 12.60 -1.21 -7.54
N GLN A 165 12.57 -2.10 -8.52
CA GLN A 165 13.26 -1.85 -9.78
C GLN A 165 12.58 -0.75 -10.61
N THR A 166 11.25 -0.69 -10.60
CA THR A 166 10.49 0.34 -11.32
C THR A 166 10.79 1.73 -10.79
N ARG A 167 10.86 1.90 -9.45
CA ARG A 167 11.23 3.19 -8.83
C ARG A 167 12.67 3.56 -9.12
N SER A 168 13.61 2.62 -8.97
CA SER A 168 15.03 2.85 -9.29
C SER A 168 15.23 3.26 -10.75
N ASN A 169 14.58 2.59 -11.70
CA ASN A 169 14.60 2.96 -13.12
C ASN A 169 13.98 4.35 -13.36
N GLY A 170 12.90 4.69 -12.64
CA GLY A 170 12.26 5.99 -12.71
C GLY A 170 13.18 7.10 -12.21
N PHE A 171 13.91 6.89 -11.12
CA PHE A 171 14.95 7.81 -10.64
C PHE A 171 16.05 7.97 -11.70
N GLU A 172 16.58 6.86 -12.22
CA GLU A 172 17.64 6.89 -13.24
C GLU A 172 17.21 7.63 -14.52
N THR A 173 15.95 7.50 -14.93
CA THR A 173 15.42 8.20 -16.12
C THR A 173 15.57 9.72 -16.02
N VAL A 174 15.47 10.28 -14.82
CA VAL A 174 15.64 11.72 -14.56
C VAL A 174 17.11 12.03 -14.29
N LEU A 175 17.74 11.30 -13.36
CA LEU A 175 19.08 11.63 -12.87
C LEU A 175 20.17 11.45 -13.94
N SER A 176 19.98 10.55 -14.90
CA SER A 176 20.90 10.39 -16.05
C SER A 176 20.98 11.63 -16.97
N GLN A 177 20.06 12.57 -16.86
CA GLN A 177 20.10 13.85 -17.59
C GLN A 177 21.08 14.86 -16.96
N TYR A 178 21.60 14.57 -15.77
CA TYR A 178 22.54 15.38 -15.00
C TYR A 178 23.87 14.64 -14.85
N PRO A 179 24.79 14.73 -15.83
CA PRO A 179 26.00 13.90 -15.89
C PRO A 179 26.97 14.12 -14.72
N ASP A 180 26.88 15.26 -14.04
CA ASP A 180 27.68 15.57 -12.88
C ASP A 180 27.08 15.12 -11.55
N LEU A 181 25.82 14.58 -11.56
CA LEU A 181 25.23 13.83 -10.45
C LEU A 181 25.63 12.35 -10.56
N VAL A 182 26.48 11.88 -9.67
CA VAL A 182 27.07 10.54 -9.73
C VAL A 182 26.48 9.64 -8.64
N LYS A 183 25.90 8.52 -9.03
CA LYS A 183 25.48 7.47 -8.09
C LYS A 183 26.70 6.77 -7.52
N ALA A 184 27.14 7.17 -6.32
CA ALA A 184 28.32 6.64 -5.64
C ALA A 184 28.07 5.29 -4.96
N GLY A 185 26.82 4.93 -4.72
CA GLY A 185 26.46 3.65 -4.11
C GLY A 185 24.96 3.39 -4.08
N GLN A 186 24.63 2.11 -3.94
CA GLN A 186 23.27 1.63 -3.78
C GLN A 186 23.27 0.45 -2.80
N GLU A 187 22.34 0.43 -1.86
CA GLU A 187 22.20 -0.66 -0.91
C GLU A 187 20.74 -1.11 -0.82
N VAL A 188 20.54 -2.42 -0.72
CA VAL A 188 19.21 -3.00 -0.49
C VAL A 188 18.84 -2.83 0.98
N ALA A 189 17.74 -2.14 1.26
CA ALA A 189 17.20 -1.93 2.61
C ALA A 189 15.74 -2.43 2.75
N SER A 190 15.22 -3.13 1.74
CA SER A 190 14.03 -4.00 1.76
C SER A 190 12.79 -3.36 2.39
N TRP A 191 12.54 -2.08 2.14
CA TRP A 191 11.41 -1.29 2.65
C TRP A 191 11.41 -1.07 4.18
N ASP A 192 12.51 -1.40 4.87
CA ASP A 192 12.62 -1.45 6.34
C ASP A 192 13.41 -0.26 6.90
N ARG A 193 12.87 0.40 7.95
CA ARG A 193 13.47 1.58 8.58
C ARG A 193 14.83 1.27 9.23
N THR A 194 14.93 0.13 9.89
CA THR A 194 16.18 -0.29 10.57
C THR A 194 17.27 -0.58 9.55
N GLN A 195 16.93 -1.27 8.46
CA GLN A 195 17.87 -1.50 7.37
C GLN A 195 18.26 -0.19 6.68
N GLY A 196 17.30 0.72 6.43
CA GLY A 196 17.57 2.06 5.91
C GLY A 196 18.61 2.80 6.73
N TYR A 197 18.48 2.77 8.07
CA TYR A 197 19.46 3.34 8.98
C TYR A 197 20.84 2.66 8.84
N GLN A 198 20.91 1.33 8.93
CA GLN A 198 22.17 0.57 8.89
C GLN A 198 22.90 0.73 7.54
N LYS A 199 22.14 0.68 6.43
CA LYS A 199 22.68 0.84 5.08
C LYS A 199 23.20 2.23 4.84
N THR A 200 22.50 3.26 5.34
CA THR A 200 22.98 4.65 5.27
C THR A 200 24.27 4.84 6.04
N GLN A 201 24.43 4.25 7.23
CA GLN A 201 25.72 4.30 7.96
C GLN A 201 26.86 3.70 7.11
N SER A 202 26.61 2.54 6.47
CA SER A 202 27.61 1.88 5.61
C SER A 202 27.95 2.74 4.38
N LEU A 203 26.94 3.32 3.75
CA LEU A 203 27.11 4.19 2.57
C LEU A 203 27.88 5.47 2.92
N LEU A 204 27.61 6.07 4.10
CA LEU A 204 28.35 7.25 4.57
C LEU A 204 29.83 6.97 4.89
N GLN A 205 30.13 5.78 5.40
CA GLN A 205 31.53 5.36 5.63
C GLN A 205 32.29 5.17 4.31
N ALA A 206 31.62 4.59 3.31
CA ALA A 206 32.21 4.37 1.99
C ALA A 206 32.30 5.66 1.15
N ASN A 207 31.36 6.58 1.33
CA ASN A 207 31.21 7.78 0.53
C ASN A 207 30.94 8.99 1.45
N PRO A 208 31.99 9.55 2.10
CA PRO A 208 31.80 10.61 3.10
C PRO A 208 31.30 11.94 2.54
N ASP A 209 31.41 12.15 1.23
CA ASP A 209 31.13 13.41 0.54
C ASP A 209 29.81 13.41 -0.24
N ILE A 210 28.87 12.49 0.11
CA ILE A 210 27.56 12.47 -0.54
C ILE A 210 26.77 13.74 -0.20
N ILE A 211 26.01 14.21 -1.20
CA ILE A 211 25.13 15.36 -1.08
C ILE A 211 23.68 14.95 -0.82
N GLY A 212 23.34 13.67 -1.06
CA GLY A 212 21.98 13.22 -0.88
C GLY A 212 21.79 11.70 -0.88
N VAL A 213 20.66 11.30 -0.34
CA VAL A 213 20.14 9.95 -0.33
C VAL A 213 18.77 9.97 -1.04
N ILE A 214 18.63 9.21 -2.13
CA ILE A 214 17.33 8.96 -2.74
C ILE A 214 16.83 7.60 -2.27
N SER A 215 15.63 7.55 -1.72
CA SER A 215 15.10 6.33 -1.11
C SER A 215 13.90 5.79 -1.87
N GLY A 216 13.87 4.47 -2.05
CA GLY A 216 12.75 3.77 -2.67
C GLY A 216 11.46 3.84 -1.85
N ASN A 217 11.53 4.09 -0.52
CA ASN A 217 10.34 4.35 0.30
C ASN A 217 10.64 5.22 1.52
N ASP A 218 9.57 5.62 2.23
CA ASP A 218 9.63 6.51 3.39
C ASP A 218 10.27 5.86 4.61
N GLU A 219 9.99 4.58 4.88
CA GLU A 219 10.59 3.90 6.03
C GLU A 219 12.12 3.87 5.93
N MET A 220 12.65 3.53 4.76
CA MET A 220 14.10 3.59 4.54
C MET A 220 14.63 5.02 4.61
N ALA A 221 13.89 6.01 4.09
CA ALA A 221 14.26 7.43 4.15
C ALA A 221 14.33 7.94 5.59
N LEU A 222 13.36 7.59 6.43
CA LEU A 222 13.35 7.94 7.86
C LEU A 222 14.50 7.26 8.61
N GLY A 223 14.85 6.04 8.22
CA GLY A 223 16.07 5.37 8.69
C GLY A 223 17.33 6.14 8.30
N ALA A 224 17.41 6.61 7.05
CA ALA A 224 18.53 7.42 6.58
C ALA A 224 18.64 8.74 7.34
N ILE A 225 17.53 9.43 7.59
CA ILE A 225 17.50 10.67 8.39
C ILE A 225 18.07 10.41 9.81
N ALA A 226 17.71 9.29 10.45
CA ALA A 226 18.23 8.94 11.76
C ALA A 226 19.76 8.73 11.73
N ALA A 227 20.30 8.03 10.72
CA ALA A 227 21.74 7.84 10.54
C ALA A 227 22.48 9.15 10.27
N LEU A 228 21.89 10.04 9.47
CA LEU A 228 22.44 11.35 9.16
C LEU A 228 22.46 12.27 10.38
N LYS A 229 21.41 12.24 11.21
CA LYS A 229 21.36 12.96 12.50
C LYS A 229 22.48 12.51 13.44
N GLU A 230 22.66 11.20 13.60
CA GLU A 230 23.73 10.64 14.41
C GLU A 230 25.12 11.04 13.90
N ALA A 231 25.31 11.08 12.58
CA ALA A 231 26.55 11.49 11.97
C ALA A 231 26.74 13.04 11.94
N GLY A 232 25.77 13.82 12.35
CA GLY A 232 25.80 15.29 12.26
C GLY A 232 25.81 15.83 10.82
N LYS A 233 25.22 15.10 9.86
CA LYS A 233 25.27 15.40 8.43
C LYS A 233 23.91 15.75 7.81
N LEU A 234 22.82 15.75 8.56
CA LEU A 234 21.48 15.95 7.99
C LEU A 234 21.31 17.32 7.31
N ASP A 235 21.99 18.36 7.81
CA ASP A 235 21.95 19.70 7.18
C ASP A 235 22.65 19.72 5.81
N GLN A 236 23.58 18.80 5.56
CA GLN A 236 24.43 18.74 4.36
C GLN A 236 23.93 17.73 3.34
N VAL A 237 23.25 16.67 3.76
CA VAL A 237 22.82 15.55 2.92
C VAL A 237 21.29 15.56 2.83
N LYS A 238 20.77 15.76 1.63
CA LYS A 238 19.32 15.83 1.38
C LYS A 238 18.74 14.44 1.19
N VAL A 239 17.56 14.21 1.76
CA VAL A 239 16.88 12.91 1.69
C VAL A 239 15.55 13.05 0.96
N GLY A 240 15.25 12.12 0.03
CA GLY A 240 13.95 11.99 -0.63
C GLY A 240 13.26 10.68 -0.28
N GLY A 241 11.93 10.69 -0.17
CA GLY A 241 11.10 9.56 0.21
C GLY A 241 10.04 9.17 -0.83
N PHE A 242 9.34 8.09 -0.56
CA PHE A 242 8.24 7.57 -1.38
C PHE A 242 7.27 6.80 -0.47
N ASP A 243 6.00 6.96 -0.58
CA ASP A 243 4.79 6.37 -0.03
C ASP A 243 3.79 7.44 0.41
N GLY A 244 4.24 8.59 0.93
CA GLY A 244 3.38 9.61 1.54
C GLY A 244 2.95 9.21 2.96
N SER A 245 3.81 8.54 3.71
CA SER A 245 3.50 8.11 5.07
C SER A 245 3.38 9.29 6.05
N PRO A 246 2.57 9.18 7.12
CA PRO A 246 2.39 10.27 8.08
C PRO A 246 3.70 10.79 8.69
N ASP A 247 4.62 9.88 9.05
CA ASP A 247 5.93 10.23 9.61
C ASP A 247 6.80 10.97 8.59
N ALA A 248 6.76 10.54 7.31
CA ALA A 248 7.51 11.21 6.25
C ALA A 248 6.94 12.61 5.96
N VAL A 249 5.62 12.77 5.94
CA VAL A 249 4.99 14.09 5.80
C VAL A 249 5.36 15.00 6.99
N ALA A 250 5.43 14.46 8.21
CA ALA A 250 5.93 15.20 9.37
C ALA A 250 7.40 15.61 9.21
N ALA A 251 8.25 14.72 8.65
CA ALA A 251 9.64 15.02 8.35
C ALA A 251 9.80 16.06 7.24
N VAL A 252 8.91 16.06 6.22
CA VAL A 252 8.85 17.13 5.21
C VAL A 252 8.53 18.47 5.85
N LYS A 253 7.50 18.53 6.70
CA LYS A 253 7.14 19.76 7.45
C LYS A 253 8.27 20.26 8.37
N ALA A 254 9.06 19.35 8.91
CA ALA A 254 10.23 19.69 9.74
C ALA A 254 11.49 20.08 8.92
N GLY A 255 11.45 19.98 7.58
CA GLY A 255 12.59 20.23 6.70
C GLY A 255 13.68 19.15 6.76
N GLU A 256 13.40 18.00 7.35
CA GLU A 256 14.30 16.85 7.47
C GLU A 256 14.27 15.93 6.24
N LEU A 257 13.12 15.89 5.57
CA LEU A 257 12.89 15.20 4.30
C LEU A 257 12.52 16.25 3.24
N GLN A 258 13.08 16.15 2.03
CA GLN A 258 12.83 17.16 1.00
C GLN A 258 11.44 16.98 0.36
N TYR A 259 11.04 15.75 0.16
CA TYR A 259 9.75 15.36 -0.37
C TYR A 259 9.43 13.93 0.00
N THR A 260 8.16 13.57 -0.12
CA THR A 260 7.72 12.18 -0.29
C THR A 260 6.75 12.09 -1.46
N VAL A 261 6.74 10.96 -2.16
CA VAL A 261 5.80 10.67 -3.24
C VAL A 261 4.65 9.85 -2.69
N LEU A 262 3.47 10.44 -2.61
CA LEU A 262 2.28 9.75 -2.09
C LEU A 262 1.77 8.71 -3.09
N GLN A 263 1.61 7.49 -2.63
CA GLN A 263 0.88 6.42 -3.29
C GLN A 263 -0.58 6.42 -2.80
N PRO A 264 -1.59 6.36 -3.67
CA PRO A 264 -2.99 6.41 -3.25
C PRO A 264 -3.49 5.04 -2.73
N VAL A 265 -2.83 4.49 -1.70
CA VAL A 265 -3.07 3.14 -1.18
C VAL A 265 -4.52 2.92 -0.73
N ALA A 266 -5.13 3.92 -0.11
CA ALA A 266 -6.53 3.84 0.29
C ALA A 266 -7.47 3.69 -0.91
N VAL A 267 -7.17 4.39 -2.02
CA VAL A 267 -7.99 4.36 -3.24
C VAL A 267 -7.96 2.98 -3.90
N PHE A 268 -6.78 2.41 -4.11
CA PHE A 268 -6.72 1.12 -4.79
C PHE A 268 -7.07 -0.06 -3.87
N ALA A 269 -6.84 0.01 -2.56
CA ALA A 269 -7.31 -0.98 -1.60
C ALA A 269 -8.85 -1.04 -1.57
N GLU A 270 -9.53 0.12 -1.52
CA GLU A 270 -10.98 0.21 -1.64
C GLU A 270 -11.46 -0.33 -3.00
N ALA A 271 -10.83 0.11 -4.10
CA ALA A 271 -11.20 -0.30 -5.44
C ALA A 271 -11.08 -1.81 -5.65
N ALA A 272 -10.06 -2.45 -5.10
CA ALA A 272 -9.89 -3.90 -5.18
C ALA A 272 -11.04 -4.66 -4.52
N VAL A 273 -11.47 -4.24 -3.33
CA VAL A 273 -12.61 -4.87 -2.63
C VAL A 273 -13.93 -4.63 -3.37
N ARG A 274 -14.16 -3.40 -3.90
CA ARG A 274 -15.37 -3.09 -4.69
C ARG A 274 -15.40 -3.88 -6.01
N GLN A 275 -14.24 -4.09 -6.66
CA GLN A 275 -14.14 -4.97 -7.84
C GLN A 275 -14.37 -6.44 -7.47
N ALA A 276 -13.92 -6.87 -6.29
CA ALA A 276 -14.20 -8.21 -5.77
C ALA A 276 -15.71 -8.41 -5.52
N ASP A 277 -16.38 -7.45 -4.90
CA ASP A 277 -17.84 -7.48 -4.69
C ASP A 277 -18.59 -7.54 -6.03
N SER A 278 -18.21 -6.68 -6.98
CA SER A 278 -18.79 -6.70 -8.34
C SER A 278 -18.64 -8.09 -8.97
N PHE A 279 -17.43 -8.65 -8.92
CA PHE A 279 -17.15 -9.97 -9.49
C PHE A 279 -17.94 -11.09 -8.80
N ILE A 280 -18.05 -11.06 -7.48
CA ILE A 280 -18.83 -12.04 -6.71
C ILE A 280 -20.32 -12.00 -7.09
N ARG A 281 -20.87 -10.81 -7.35
CA ARG A 281 -22.29 -10.61 -7.65
C ARG A 281 -22.63 -10.82 -9.12
N THR A 282 -21.75 -10.43 -10.04
CA THR A 282 -22.06 -10.33 -11.48
C THR A 282 -21.18 -11.21 -12.37
N GLY A 283 -20.04 -11.68 -11.87
CA GLY A 283 -19.01 -12.36 -12.67
C GLY A 283 -18.03 -11.40 -13.36
N GLU A 284 -18.20 -10.09 -13.20
CA GLU A 284 -17.36 -9.06 -13.84
C GLU A 284 -16.83 -8.07 -12.80
N THR A 285 -15.57 -7.62 -12.95
CA THR A 285 -14.95 -6.63 -12.06
C THR A 285 -15.52 -5.23 -12.23
N GLY A 286 -16.18 -4.95 -13.35
CA GLY A 286 -16.59 -3.60 -13.75
C GLY A 286 -15.48 -2.81 -14.47
N VAL A 287 -14.27 -3.38 -14.58
CA VAL A 287 -13.12 -2.77 -15.27
C VAL A 287 -12.59 -3.75 -16.31
N ASN A 288 -12.30 -3.26 -17.53
CA ASN A 288 -11.94 -4.10 -18.68
C ASN A 288 -10.44 -4.43 -18.77
N VAL A 289 -9.62 -3.94 -17.85
CA VAL A 289 -8.17 -4.17 -17.81
C VAL A 289 -7.79 -4.81 -16.49
N GLU A 290 -6.89 -5.81 -16.54
CA GLU A 290 -6.39 -6.47 -15.34
C GLU A 290 -5.45 -5.53 -14.57
N LYS A 291 -4.42 -4.97 -15.24
CA LYS A 291 -3.46 -4.06 -14.64
C LYS A 291 -3.98 -2.63 -14.68
N GLN A 292 -4.13 -2.03 -13.50
CA GLN A 292 -4.64 -0.68 -13.30
C GLN A 292 -3.58 0.17 -12.58
N LEU A 293 -3.19 1.28 -13.21
CA LEU A 293 -2.18 2.19 -12.68
C LEU A 293 -2.86 3.41 -12.05
N PHE A 294 -2.47 3.75 -10.82
CA PHE A 294 -2.92 4.92 -10.09
C PHE A 294 -1.77 5.91 -9.97
N ASP A 295 -1.97 7.13 -10.46
CA ASP A 295 -0.94 8.16 -10.43
C ASP A 295 -0.59 8.56 -9.00
N CYS A 296 0.71 8.76 -8.79
CA CYS A 296 1.26 9.25 -7.53
C CYS A 296 1.23 10.78 -7.46
N LEU A 297 1.24 11.32 -6.26
CA LEU A 297 1.28 12.76 -6.00
C LEU A 297 2.56 13.13 -5.25
N LEU A 298 3.15 14.27 -5.58
CA LEU A 298 4.32 14.79 -4.89
C LEU A 298 3.89 15.59 -3.65
N ILE A 299 4.50 15.28 -2.50
CA ILE A 299 4.35 16.07 -1.27
C ILE A 299 5.69 16.75 -0.98
N THR A 300 5.66 18.08 -0.91
CA THR A 300 6.77 18.96 -0.52
C THR A 300 6.35 19.86 0.62
N ALA A 301 7.24 20.71 1.11
CA ALA A 301 6.91 21.70 2.12
C ALA A 301 5.76 22.64 1.70
N ASP A 302 5.59 22.86 0.39
CA ASP A 302 4.58 23.80 -0.13
C ASP A 302 3.15 23.29 -0.01
N ASN A 303 2.96 21.95 0.02
CA ASN A 303 1.62 21.34 0.06
C ASN A 303 1.42 20.31 1.19
N ALA A 304 2.42 20.08 2.01
CA ALA A 304 2.32 19.11 3.10
C ALA A 304 1.19 19.41 4.10
N ASP A 305 0.76 20.68 4.21
CA ASP A 305 -0.38 21.09 5.07
C ASP A 305 -1.73 20.63 4.50
N ASN A 306 -1.81 20.28 3.22
CA ASN A 306 -3.00 19.69 2.60
C ASN A 306 -3.14 18.19 2.87
N TYR A 307 -2.21 17.58 3.61
CA TYR A 307 -2.30 16.18 4.01
C TYR A 307 -3.36 16.01 5.10
N SER A 308 -4.53 15.47 4.73
CA SER A 308 -5.75 15.50 5.55
C SER A 308 -6.00 14.22 6.34
N ALA A 309 -5.51 13.09 5.85
CA ALA A 309 -5.62 11.79 6.50
C ALA A 309 -4.48 10.88 6.01
N PRO A 310 -4.22 9.73 6.65
CA PRO A 310 -3.18 8.82 6.18
C PRO A 310 -3.33 8.51 4.69
N PHE A 311 -2.29 8.86 3.91
CA PHE A 311 -2.20 8.68 2.45
C PHE A 311 -3.28 9.43 1.64
N VAL A 312 -3.76 10.58 2.15
CA VAL A 312 -4.70 11.47 1.46
C VAL A 312 -4.14 12.87 1.41
N LEU A 313 -4.01 13.41 0.20
CA LEU A 313 -3.60 14.78 -0.09
C LEU A 313 -4.74 15.49 -0.79
N ASP A 314 -5.29 16.54 -0.17
CA ASP A 314 -6.32 17.38 -0.77
C ASP A 314 -5.68 18.31 -1.82
N GLN A 315 -6.28 18.36 -3.02
CA GLN A 315 -5.79 19.15 -4.16
C GLN A 315 -6.44 20.52 -4.25
#